data_cb8aa3cf07a115696126ad79a2f0630d
#
_entry.id   cb8aa3cf07a115696126ad79a2f0630d
#
_cell.length_a   1.000
_cell.length_b   1.000
_cell.length_c   1.000
_cell.angle_alpha   90.00
_cell.angle_beta   90.00
_cell.angle_gamma   90.00
#
_symmetry.space_group_name_H-M   'P 1'
#
loop_
_entity.id
_entity.type
_entity.pdbx_description
1 polymer ?
#
loop_
_entity_poly.entity_id
_entity_poly.type
_entity_poly.pdbx_seq_one_letter_code
_entity_poly.pdbx_strand_id
1 'polypeptide(L)'
;GGEAGISLTTIAVLGVLPTGAIDVLWGKRLRTPHDHLGEAKEVLHWYKRFACNFLTHDYTGAGTLRETFIVQAGLPLERIMPVAYVRAATKAPMYHVPKTELHPRDHYRVDKTRMLLYVTMFIKLGRLRFFEWDFRDTDQPGLIHDFLALVENKVETKQASDIYTIVRAAGLSDDFAQAVNIGCAALWYPDKYPDLAHIAGLRLSAPQVHAASNDSDTMGGYFNTP
;
A
#
# COMPACT_ATOMS: atom_id res chain seq x y z
N GLY A 1 -24.65 13.61 9.28
CA GLY A 1 -24.38 12.39 8.54
C GLY A 1 -23.59 12.75 7.30
N GLY A 2 -22.24 12.72 7.40
CA GLY A 2 -21.40 12.85 6.21
C GLY A 2 -21.49 11.55 5.44
N GLU A 3 -21.76 11.61 4.16
CA GLU A 3 -21.59 10.48 3.26
C GLU A 3 -20.14 9.99 3.39
N ALA A 4 -19.97 8.82 3.97
CA ALA A 4 -18.68 8.16 3.97
C ALA A 4 -18.35 7.91 2.50
N GLY A 5 -17.39 8.65 1.97
CA GLY A 5 -16.97 8.49 0.58
C GLY A 5 -16.63 7.04 0.33
N ILE A 6 -17.27 6.44 -0.67
CA ILE A 6 -17.02 5.06 -1.08
C ILE A 6 -15.56 5.00 -1.54
N SER A 7 -14.73 4.22 -0.84
CA SER A 7 -13.37 3.93 -1.30
C SER A 7 -13.46 3.07 -2.56
N LEU A 8 -12.86 3.54 -3.64
CA LEU A 8 -12.85 2.83 -4.92
C LEU A 8 -11.55 2.04 -5.07
N THR A 9 -11.63 0.88 -5.70
CA THR A 9 -10.45 0.14 -6.09
C THR A 9 -9.63 0.99 -7.06
N THR A 10 -8.37 1.24 -6.72
CA THR A 10 -7.47 2.06 -7.52
C THR A 10 -6.22 1.27 -7.90
N ILE A 11 -5.84 1.38 -9.15
CA ILE A 11 -4.66 0.73 -9.72
C ILE A 11 -3.60 1.81 -9.96
N ALA A 12 -2.35 1.51 -9.57
CA ALA A 12 -1.17 2.27 -9.95
C ALA A 12 -0.15 1.33 -10.59
N VAL A 13 0.48 1.76 -11.67
CA VAL A 13 1.59 1.05 -12.31
C VAL A 13 2.86 1.85 -12.10
N LEU A 14 3.85 1.22 -11.51
CA LEU A 14 5.14 1.81 -11.20
C LEU A 14 6.24 1.16 -12.04
N GLY A 15 7.17 1.97 -12.53
CA GLY A 15 8.40 1.52 -13.16
C GLY A 15 9.61 2.00 -12.37
N VAL A 16 10.63 1.13 -12.25
CA VAL A 16 11.90 1.51 -11.62
C VAL A 16 12.94 1.70 -12.70
N LEU A 17 13.56 2.86 -12.69
CA LEU A 17 14.64 3.18 -13.63
C LEU A 17 15.99 2.67 -13.10
N PRO A 18 16.98 2.44 -13.99
CA PRO A 18 18.34 2.08 -13.59
C PRO A 18 19.00 3.09 -12.64
N THR A 19 18.52 4.34 -12.65
CA THR A 19 18.97 5.40 -11.73
C THR A 19 18.40 5.28 -10.30
N GLY A 20 17.49 4.33 -10.06
CA GLY A 20 16.76 4.19 -8.82
C GLY A 20 15.57 5.15 -8.68
N ALA A 21 15.27 5.94 -9.71
CA ALA A 21 14.05 6.73 -9.73
C ALA A 21 12.83 5.83 -10.02
N ILE A 22 11.70 6.20 -9.47
CA ILE A 22 10.43 5.50 -9.64
C ILE A 22 9.52 6.41 -10.49
N ASP A 23 9.03 5.87 -11.59
CA ASP A 23 8.05 6.53 -12.42
C ASP A 23 6.67 5.92 -12.17
N VAL A 24 5.69 6.75 -11.87
CA VAL A 24 4.28 6.34 -11.87
C VAL A 24 3.81 6.37 -13.31
N LEU A 25 3.82 5.21 -13.96
CA LEU A 25 3.60 5.06 -15.39
C LEU A 25 2.13 5.21 -15.77
N TRP A 26 1.23 4.81 -14.89
CA TRP A 26 -0.19 4.79 -15.17
C TRP A 26 -1.01 4.63 -13.89
N GLY A 27 -2.29 5.04 -13.93
CA GLY A 27 -3.24 4.89 -12.84
C GLY A 27 -4.67 4.91 -13.30
N LYS A 28 -5.56 4.25 -12.54
CA LYS A 28 -7.00 4.22 -12.81
C LYS A 28 -7.78 3.94 -11.54
N ARG A 29 -8.91 4.64 -11.34
CA ARG A 29 -9.95 4.23 -10.40
C ARG A 29 -10.98 3.38 -11.10
N LEU A 30 -11.34 2.26 -10.49
CA LEU A 30 -12.39 1.37 -10.99
C LEU A 30 -13.73 1.85 -10.47
N ARG A 31 -14.69 2.05 -11.38
CA ARG A 31 -15.99 2.67 -11.07
C ARG A 31 -17.09 1.66 -10.71
N THR A 32 -16.79 0.37 -10.74
CA THR A 32 -17.74 -0.70 -10.45
C THR A 32 -17.49 -1.27 -9.06
N PRO A 33 -17.93 -0.60 -7.97
CA PRO A 33 -17.77 -1.13 -6.63
C PRO A 33 -18.49 -2.49 -6.55
N HIS A 34 -17.85 -3.46 -5.89
CA HIS A 34 -18.36 -4.82 -5.66
C HIS A 34 -18.33 -5.80 -6.85
N ASP A 35 -17.85 -5.41 -8.03
CA ASP A 35 -17.54 -6.36 -9.11
C ASP A 35 -16.10 -6.86 -9.00
N HIS A 36 -15.82 -7.67 -7.98
CA HIS A 36 -14.46 -8.16 -7.73
C HIS A 36 -13.87 -9.00 -8.88
N LEU A 37 -14.72 -9.67 -9.64
CA LEU A 37 -14.26 -10.43 -10.82
C LEU A 37 -13.87 -9.48 -11.97
N GLY A 38 -14.67 -8.45 -12.22
CA GLY A 38 -14.36 -7.40 -13.19
C GLY A 38 -13.11 -6.63 -12.80
N GLU A 39 -12.98 -6.27 -11.52
CA GLU A 39 -11.78 -5.65 -10.95
C GLU A 39 -10.53 -6.52 -11.18
N ALA A 40 -10.62 -7.83 -10.91
CA ALA A 40 -9.49 -8.76 -11.10
C ALA A 40 -9.08 -8.87 -12.58
N LYS A 41 -10.04 -8.92 -13.50
CA LYS A 41 -9.76 -8.93 -14.94
C LYS A 41 -9.09 -7.65 -15.41
N GLU A 42 -9.53 -6.51 -14.90
CA GLU A 42 -8.93 -5.21 -15.20
C GLU A 42 -7.49 -5.11 -14.68
N VAL A 43 -7.25 -5.53 -13.43
CA VAL A 43 -5.89 -5.61 -12.86
C VAL A 43 -5.00 -6.49 -13.73
N LEU A 44 -5.46 -7.68 -14.12
CA LEU A 44 -4.70 -8.61 -14.95
C LEU A 44 -4.44 -8.05 -16.36
N HIS A 45 -5.39 -7.33 -16.93
CA HIS A 45 -5.22 -6.64 -18.22
C HIS A 45 -4.04 -5.67 -18.16
N TRP A 46 -4.00 -4.78 -17.15
CA TRP A 46 -2.95 -3.80 -16.99
C TRP A 46 -1.62 -4.42 -16.58
N TYR A 47 -1.65 -5.45 -15.73
CA TYR A 47 -0.46 -6.23 -15.40
C TYR A 47 0.25 -6.78 -16.65
N LYS A 48 -0.52 -7.37 -17.57
CA LYS A 48 0.00 -7.90 -18.83
C LYS A 48 0.44 -6.78 -19.78
N ARG A 49 -0.35 -5.72 -19.90
CA ARG A 49 -0.08 -4.60 -20.80
C ARG A 49 1.24 -3.89 -20.48
N PHE A 50 1.56 -3.74 -19.23
CA PHE A 50 2.81 -3.13 -18.78
C PHE A 50 3.92 -4.15 -18.52
N ALA A 51 3.70 -5.42 -18.79
CA ALA A 51 4.64 -6.52 -18.50
C ALA A 51 5.18 -6.48 -17.08
N CYS A 52 4.29 -6.26 -16.10
CA CYS A 52 4.66 -6.11 -14.70
C CYS A 52 5.32 -7.39 -14.16
N ASN A 53 6.31 -7.23 -13.28
CA ASN A 53 7.01 -8.35 -12.67
C ASN A 53 6.22 -8.95 -11.52
N PHE A 54 5.51 -8.12 -10.75
CA PHE A 54 4.69 -8.54 -9.62
C PHE A 54 3.56 -7.53 -9.35
N LEU A 55 2.62 -7.95 -8.54
CA LEU A 55 1.47 -7.18 -8.08
C LEU A 55 1.55 -7.02 -6.56
N THR A 56 1.27 -5.83 -6.06
CA THR A 56 1.00 -5.60 -4.63
C THR A 56 -0.43 -5.14 -4.43
N HIS A 57 -1.02 -5.51 -3.32
CA HIS A 57 -2.37 -5.06 -3.00
C HIS A 57 -2.58 -4.91 -1.50
N ASP A 58 -3.58 -4.13 -1.11
CA ASP A 58 -4.05 -4.08 0.27
C ASP A 58 -4.71 -5.41 0.62
N TYR A 59 -4.12 -6.12 1.60
CA TYR A 59 -4.58 -7.43 2.06
C TYR A 59 -5.68 -7.32 3.13
N THR A 60 -6.02 -6.11 3.58
CA THR A 60 -7.05 -5.92 4.61
C THR A 60 -8.48 -6.00 4.05
N GLY A 61 -9.43 -6.40 4.88
CA GLY A 61 -10.83 -6.46 4.50
C GLY A 61 -11.12 -7.30 3.25
N ALA A 62 -11.66 -6.69 2.20
CA ALA A 62 -11.97 -7.35 0.93
C ALA A 62 -10.72 -7.74 0.10
N GLY A 63 -9.52 -7.38 0.54
CA GLY A 63 -8.28 -7.65 -0.19
C GLY A 63 -8.01 -9.14 -0.37
N THR A 64 -8.34 -9.97 0.61
CA THR A 64 -8.21 -11.44 0.52
C THR A 64 -9.12 -12.02 -0.55
N LEU A 65 -10.34 -11.53 -0.66
CA LEU A 65 -11.28 -11.95 -1.69
C LEU A 65 -10.81 -11.53 -3.09
N ARG A 66 -10.32 -10.30 -3.23
CA ARG A 66 -9.75 -9.80 -4.50
C ARG A 66 -8.54 -10.63 -4.93
N GLU A 67 -7.64 -11.00 -4.02
CA GLU A 67 -6.50 -11.87 -4.33
C GLU A 67 -6.99 -13.20 -4.92
N THR A 68 -8.01 -13.81 -4.34
CA THR A 68 -8.60 -15.04 -4.85
C THR A 68 -9.07 -14.91 -6.31
N PHE A 69 -9.77 -13.85 -6.64
CA PHE A 69 -10.22 -13.62 -8.02
C PHE A 69 -9.08 -13.29 -8.97
N ILE A 70 -8.05 -12.59 -8.52
CA ILE A 70 -6.84 -12.30 -9.33
C ILE A 70 -6.09 -13.59 -9.67
N VAL A 71 -5.95 -14.50 -8.68
CA VAL A 71 -5.34 -15.82 -8.90
C VAL A 71 -6.20 -16.67 -9.84
N GLN A 72 -7.51 -16.71 -9.66
CA GLN A 72 -8.44 -17.41 -10.56
C GLN A 72 -8.39 -16.85 -11.98
N ALA A 73 -8.16 -15.54 -12.13
CA ALA A 73 -7.99 -14.91 -13.44
C ALA A 73 -6.64 -15.23 -14.10
N GLY A 74 -5.73 -15.95 -13.41
CA GLY A 74 -4.50 -16.49 -13.98
C GLY A 74 -3.20 -15.78 -13.58
N LEU A 75 -3.20 -14.95 -12.53
CA LEU A 75 -1.94 -14.43 -11.98
C LEU A 75 -1.39 -15.41 -10.94
N PRO A 76 -0.15 -15.94 -11.12
CA PRO A 76 0.46 -16.84 -10.17
C PRO A 76 0.62 -16.20 -8.78
N LEU A 77 0.37 -16.97 -7.74
CA LEU A 77 0.36 -16.49 -6.36
C LEU A 77 1.72 -15.93 -5.90
N GLU A 78 2.81 -16.48 -6.41
CA GLU A 78 4.18 -16.03 -6.16
C GLU A 78 4.50 -14.66 -6.77
N ARG A 79 3.67 -14.18 -7.68
CA ARG A 79 3.75 -12.84 -8.26
C ARG A 79 2.94 -11.81 -7.50
N ILE A 80 2.29 -12.21 -6.41
CA ILE A 80 1.42 -11.34 -5.61
C ILE A 80 2.06 -11.12 -4.24
N MET A 81 2.22 -9.88 -3.87
CA MET A 81 2.70 -9.45 -2.56
C MET A 81 1.57 -8.77 -1.78
N PRO A 82 0.93 -9.48 -0.85
CA PRO A 82 -0.11 -8.89 -0.02
C PRO A 82 0.50 -8.00 1.07
N VAL A 83 -0.06 -6.82 1.25
CA VAL A 83 0.39 -5.81 2.21
C VAL A 83 -0.75 -5.41 3.14
N ALA A 84 -0.52 -5.43 4.43
CA ALA A 84 -1.45 -4.95 5.44
C ALA A 84 -0.89 -3.70 6.13
N TYR A 85 -1.69 -2.66 6.22
CA TYR A 85 -1.30 -1.48 6.99
C TYR A 85 -1.43 -1.70 8.49
N VAL A 86 -0.43 -1.25 9.22
CA VAL A 86 -0.45 -1.23 10.68
C VAL A 86 -0.13 0.17 11.21
N ARG A 87 -0.61 0.46 12.39
CA ARG A 87 -0.13 1.63 13.15
C ARG A 87 1.18 1.24 13.81
N ALA A 88 2.19 2.08 13.67
CA ALA A 88 3.52 1.75 14.12
C ALA A 88 3.62 1.59 15.63
N ALA A 89 3.98 0.38 16.01
CA ALA A 89 4.67 0.14 17.29
C ALA A 89 6.06 -0.47 17.06
N THR A 90 6.45 -0.73 15.81
CA THR A 90 7.67 -1.46 15.47
C THR A 90 8.80 -0.52 15.06
N LYS A 91 10.05 -0.92 15.34
CA LYS A 91 11.25 -0.18 14.90
C LYS A 91 11.39 -0.18 13.37
N ALA A 92 10.92 -1.22 12.70
CA ALA A 92 10.98 -1.35 11.25
C ALA A 92 9.73 -0.78 10.57
N PRO A 93 9.86 -0.03 9.45
CA PRO A 93 8.73 0.51 8.70
C PRO A 93 7.93 -0.57 7.99
N MET A 94 8.52 -1.74 7.78
CA MET A 94 7.90 -2.91 7.17
C MET A 94 8.51 -4.19 7.72
N TYR A 95 7.70 -5.24 7.87
CA TYR A 95 8.16 -6.56 8.25
C TYR A 95 7.29 -7.67 7.65
N HIS A 96 7.91 -8.84 7.45
CA HIS A 96 7.25 -10.03 6.95
C HIS A 96 6.50 -10.75 8.07
N VAL A 97 5.28 -11.19 7.79
CA VAL A 97 4.48 -12.06 8.64
C VAL A 97 4.35 -13.41 7.93
N PRO A 98 5.01 -14.45 8.44
CA PRO A 98 4.95 -15.76 7.82
C PRO A 98 3.54 -16.37 7.96
N LYS A 99 3.23 -17.30 7.06
CA LYS A 99 2.01 -18.11 7.14
C LYS A 99 1.94 -18.87 8.46
N THR A 100 0.78 -18.80 9.13
CA THR A 100 0.45 -19.54 10.33
C THR A 100 -0.98 -20.08 10.21
N GLU A 101 -1.45 -20.84 11.21
CA GLU A 101 -2.86 -21.24 11.26
C GLU A 101 -3.82 -20.05 11.34
N LEU A 102 -3.42 -18.99 12.08
CA LEU A 102 -4.21 -17.75 12.20
C LEU A 102 -4.08 -16.84 10.97
N HIS A 103 -2.98 -16.95 10.25
CA HIS A 103 -2.70 -16.16 9.05
C HIS A 103 -2.38 -17.12 7.89
N PRO A 104 -3.37 -17.57 7.13
CA PRO A 104 -3.20 -18.62 6.11
C PRO A 104 -2.37 -18.19 4.90
N ARG A 105 -1.92 -16.93 4.86
CA ARG A 105 -1.15 -16.34 3.78
C ARG A 105 0.02 -15.55 4.32
N ASP A 106 1.22 -15.76 3.76
CA ASP A 106 2.35 -14.85 3.96
C ASP A 106 1.97 -13.45 3.51
N HIS A 107 2.22 -12.46 4.35
CA HIS A 107 1.95 -11.08 4.01
C HIS A 107 2.97 -10.13 4.65
N TYR A 108 2.93 -8.88 4.27
CA TYR A 108 3.80 -7.84 4.81
C TYR A 108 2.99 -6.84 5.60
N ARG A 109 3.45 -6.51 6.79
CA ARG A 109 2.89 -5.40 7.58
C ARG A 109 3.72 -4.16 7.37
N VAL A 110 3.03 -3.06 7.08
CA VAL A 110 3.65 -1.79 6.70
C VAL A 110 3.11 -0.67 7.58
N ASP A 111 4.03 0.10 8.16
CA ASP A 111 3.67 1.34 8.84
C ASP A 111 3.20 2.38 7.83
N LYS A 112 1.88 2.58 7.77
CA LYS A 112 1.25 3.49 6.80
C LYS A 112 1.86 4.89 6.82
N THR A 113 2.04 5.46 8.00
CA THR A 113 2.55 6.84 8.15
C THR A 113 3.98 6.97 7.69
N ARG A 114 4.87 6.08 8.13
CA ARG A 114 6.28 6.11 7.72
C ARG A 114 6.46 5.92 6.23
N MET A 115 5.69 4.99 5.63
CA MET A 115 5.76 4.75 4.20
C MET A 115 5.28 5.94 3.39
N LEU A 116 4.20 6.59 3.79
CA LEU A 116 3.73 7.83 3.15
C LEU A 116 4.73 8.97 3.29
N LEU A 117 5.43 9.08 4.42
CA LEU A 117 6.53 10.03 4.60
C LEU A 117 7.67 9.75 3.61
N TYR A 118 8.06 8.49 3.41
CA TYR A 118 9.08 8.13 2.42
C TYR A 118 8.64 8.45 0.99
N VAL A 119 7.40 8.13 0.63
CA VAL A 119 6.83 8.49 -0.68
C VAL A 119 6.87 10.00 -0.89
N THR A 120 6.43 10.77 0.10
CA THR A 120 6.47 12.24 0.06
C THR A 120 7.91 12.77 -0.09
N MET A 121 8.86 12.19 0.65
CA MET A 121 10.26 12.55 0.53
C MET A 121 10.80 12.25 -0.88
N PHE A 122 10.45 11.11 -1.47
CA PHE A 122 10.87 10.78 -2.84
C PHE A 122 10.27 11.70 -3.89
N ILE A 123 9.04 12.15 -3.73
CA ILE A 123 8.44 13.17 -4.58
C ILE A 123 9.26 14.46 -4.48
N LYS A 124 9.55 14.94 -3.26
CA LYS A 124 10.33 16.16 -3.03
C LYS A 124 11.76 16.09 -3.59
N LEU A 125 12.37 14.91 -3.58
CA LEU A 125 13.71 14.68 -4.13
C LEU A 125 13.71 14.43 -5.65
N GLY A 126 12.57 14.45 -6.32
CA GLY A 126 12.43 14.12 -7.73
C GLY A 126 12.74 12.65 -8.06
N ARG A 127 12.75 11.78 -7.04
CA ARG A 127 12.98 10.34 -7.20
C ARG A 127 11.70 9.55 -7.46
N LEU A 128 10.54 10.05 -7.05
CA LEU A 128 9.25 9.55 -7.49
C LEU A 128 8.63 10.61 -8.38
N ARG A 129 8.37 10.24 -9.63
CA ARG A 129 7.94 11.15 -10.67
C ARG A 129 6.60 10.70 -11.24
N PHE A 130 5.80 11.67 -11.62
CA PHE A 130 4.53 11.46 -12.28
C PHE A 130 4.65 11.95 -13.72
N PHE A 131 4.02 11.23 -14.65
CA PHE A 131 3.88 11.73 -16.00
C PHE A 131 2.88 12.89 -16.03
N GLU A 132 3.04 13.76 -16.99
CA GLU A 132 2.04 14.75 -17.33
C GLU A 132 0.88 14.03 -18.02
N TRP A 133 -0.05 13.56 -17.23
CA TRP A 133 -1.21 12.84 -17.70
C TRP A 133 -2.38 13.80 -17.83
N ASP A 134 -2.99 13.83 -18.98
CA ASP A 134 -4.28 14.46 -19.13
C ASP A 134 -5.38 13.53 -18.60
N PHE A 135 -5.44 13.38 -17.28
CA PHE A 135 -6.52 12.66 -16.61
C PHE A 135 -7.72 13.57 -16.38
N ARG A 136 -8.14 14.29 -17.39
CA ARG A 136 -9.41 15.03 -17.36
C ARG A 136 -10.56 14.05 -17.48
N ASP A 137 -10.68 13.18 -16.51
CA ASP A 137 -11.94 12.52 -16.27
C ASP A 137 -12.83 13.55 -15.57
N THR A 138 -13.78 14.09 -16.31
CA THR A 138 -14.62 15.21 -15.91
C THR A 138 -15.45 14.94 -14.66
N ASP A 139 -15.60 13.67 -14.27
CA ASP A 139 -16.45 13.25 -13.16
C ASP A 139 -15.68 12.89 -11.87
N GLN A 140 -14.34 12.94 -11.88
CA GLN A 140 -13.54 12.62 -10.69
C GLN A 140 -12.33 13.56 -10.58
N PRO A 141 -11.94 13.94 -9.34
CA PRO A 141 -10.69 14.67 -9.14
C PRO A 141 -9.52 13.84 -9.70
N GLY A 142 -8.56 14.52 -10.31
CA GLY A 142 -7.37 13.88 -10.88
C GLY A 142 -6.66 13.01 -9.84
N LEU A 143 -6.05 11.92 -10.26
CA LEU A 143 -5.41 10.95 -9.35
C LEU A 143 -4.35 11.59 -8.44
N ILE A 144 -3.63 12.60 -8.95
CA ILE A 144 -2.63 13.36 -8.19
C ILE A 144 -3.24 14.11 -6.99
N HIS A 145 -4.50 14.51 -7.07
CA HIS A 145 -5.19 15.19 -5.97
C HIS A 145 -5.27 14.32 -4.71
N ASP A 146 -5.19 13.00 -4.83
CA ASP A 146 -5.16 12.10 -3.68
C ASP A 146 -3.94 12.33 -2.77
N PHE A 147 -2.81 12.76 -3.35
CA PHE A 147 -1.64 13.15 -2.55
C PHE A 147 -1.86 14.48 -1.82
N LEU A 148 -2.64 15.39 -2.39
CA LEU A 148 -2.99 16.66 -1.76
C LEU A 148 -4.06 16.50 -0.67
N ALA A 149 -4.76 15.38 -0.66
CA ALA A 149 -5.72 15.02 0.37
C ALA A 149 -5.06 14.51 1.66
N LEU A 150 -3.76 14.20 1.63
CA LEU A 150 -3.03 13.72 2.79
C LEU A 150 -2.65 14.88 3.71
N VAL A 151 -3.05 14.79 4.97
CA VAL A 151 -2.77 15.79 6.00
C VAL A 151 -2.10 15.16 7.21
N GLU A 152 -1.21 15.90 7.85
CA GLU A 152 -0.61 15.49 9.10
C GLU A 152 -1.62 15.71 10.23
N ASN A 153 -1.80 14.68 11.06
CA ASN A 153 -2.64 14.72 12.24
C ASN A 153 -1.80 14.40 13.48
N LYS A 154 -1.79 15.32 14.43
CA LYS A 154 -1.14 15.15 15.72
C LYS A 154 -2.10 14.43 16.66
N VAL A 155 -1.68 13.28 17.16
CA VAL A 155 -2.41 12.54 18.18
C VAL A 155 -1.71 12.76 19.51
N GLU A 156 -2.33 13.51 20.42
CA GLU A 156 -1.83 13.69 21.76
C GLU A 156 -1.97 12.38 22.55
N THR A 157 -0.87 11.90 23.08
CA THR A 157 -0.86 10.72 23.93
C THR A 157 -0.67 11.13 25.39
N LYS A 158 -1.26 10.36 26.30
CA LYS A 158 -1.06 10.54 27.75
C LYS A 158 0.39 10.28 28.19
N GLN A 159 1.19 9.70 27.33
CA GLN A 159 2.62 9.42 27.52
C GLN A 159 3.41 10.44 26.69
N ALA A 160 3.85 11.49 27.31
CA ALA A 160 4.86 12.52 26.97
C ALA A 160 5.41 12.68 25.54
N SER A 161 4.98 11.92 24.53
CA SER A 161 5.39 12.07 23.15
C SER A 161 4.19 12.14 22.22
N ASP A 162 4.08 13.23 21.48
CA ASP A 162 3.10 13.39 20.43
C ASP A 162 3.37 12.38 19.30
N ILE A 163 2.31 11.70 18.85
CA ILE A 163 2.38 10.82 17.68
C ILE A 163 1.82 11.57 16.49
N TYR A 164 2.63 11.70 15.44
CA TYR A 164 2.18 12.25 14.17
C TYR A 164 1.75 11.13 13.24
N THR A 165 0.58 11.27 12.67
CA THR A 165 0.04 10.32 11.69
C THR A 165 -0.36 11.06 10.42
N ILE A 166 -0.25 10.40 9.27
CA ILE A 166 -0.79 10.94 8.02
C ILE A 166 -2.17 10.34 7.83
N VAL A 167 -3.15 11.20 7.69
CA VAL A 167 -4.55 10.83 7.49
C VAL A 167 -5.11 11.53 6.26
N ARG A 168 -6.23 11.02 5.77
CA ARG A 168 -6.96 11.66 4.69
C ARG A 168 -7.81 12.82 5.21
N ALA A 169 -7.79 13.95 4.52
CA ALA A 169 -8.72 15.04 4.78
C ALA A 169 -10.17 14.59 4.52
N ALA A 170 -11.10 15.08 5.34
CA ALA A 170 -12.51 14.69 5.26
C ALA A 170 -13.09 15.00 3.86
N GLY A 171 -13.85 14.05 3.32
CA GLY A 171 -14.54 14.21 2.03
C GLY A 171 -13.67 14.05 0.79
N LEU A 172 -12.36 13.83 0.94
CA LEU A 172 -11.44 13.62 -0.19
C LEU A 172 -11.06 12.14 -0.32
N SER A 173 -10.59 11.71 -1.51
CA SER A 173 -10.00 10.39 -1.74
C SER A 173 -8.51 10.43 -1.50
N ASP A 174 -7.93 9.33 -1.01
CA ASP A 174 -6.50 9.07 -0.97
C ASP A 174 -6.14 7.73 -1.63
N ASP A 175 -7.08 7.09 -2.32
CA ASP A 175 -6.95 5.72 -2.81
C ASP A 175 -5.77 5.55 -3.77
N PHE A 176 -5.51 6.53 -4.65
CA PHE A 176 -4.36 6.48 -5.56
C PHE A 176 -3.04 6.67 -4.84
N ALA A 177 -2.98 7.59 -3.89
CA ALA A 177 -1.79 7.76 -3.05
C ALA A 177 -1.47 6.48 -2.27
N GLN A 178 -2.50 5.76 -1.78
CA GLN A 178 -2.33 4.47 -1.13
C GLN A 178 -1.87 3.38 -2.10
N ALA A 179 -2.41 3.33 -3.32
CA ALA A 179 -1.96 2.37 -4.34
C ALA A 179 -0.47 2.57 -4.69
N VAL A 180 -0.03 3.81 -4.87
CA VAL A 180 1.39 4.15 -5.08
C VAL A 180 2.23 3.78 -3.85
N ASN A 181 1.74 4.07 -2.64
CA ASN A 181 2.42 3.76 -1.40
C ASN A 181 2.67 2.25 -1.23
N ILE A 182 1.66 1.41 -1.49
CA ILE A 182 1.79 -0.06 -1.46
C ILE A 182 2.76 -0.55 -2.55
N GLY A 183 2.70 0.03 -3.75
CA GLY A 183 3.65 -0.25 -4.83
C GLY A 183 5.09 0.06 -4.43
N CYS A 184 5.33 1.22 -3.82
CA CYS A 184 6.65 1.59 -3.31
C CYS A 184 7.12 0.67 -2.17
N ALA A 185 6.21 0.21 -1.30
CA ALA A 185 6.56 -0.73 -0.23
C ALA A 185 7.23 -2.01 -0.77
N ALA A 186 6.72 -2.53 -1.89
CA ALA A 186 7.30 -3.72 -2.52
C ALA A 186 8.71 -3.48 -3.05
N LEU A 187 9.00 -2.28 -3.54
CA LEU A 187 10.34 -1.91 -4.04
C LEU A 187 11.37 -1.82 -2.91
N TRP A 188 10.92 -1.61 -1.70
CA TRP A 188 11.79 -1.49 -0.52
C TRP A 188 11.99 -2.81 0.22
N TYR A 189 11.51 -3.92 -0.33
CA TYR A 189 11.72 -5.24 0.26
C TYR A 189 12.94 -5.94 -0.36
N PRO A 190 14.13 -5.82 0.25
CA PRO A 190 15.39 -6.25 -0.35
C PRO A 190 15.50 -7.77 -0.52
N ASP A 191 14.89 -8.56 0.38
CA ASP A 191 15.07 -10.02 0.37
C ASP A 191 14.38 -10.71 -0.81
N LYS A 192 13.30 -10.11 -1.32
CA LYS A 192 12.56 -10.67 -2.46
C LYS A 192 13.00 -10.08 -3.81
N TYR A 193 13.51 -8.86 -3.77
CA TYR A 193 13.96 -8.11 -4.95
C TYR A 193 15.26 -7.35 -4.66
N PRO A 194 16.37 -8.07 -4.39
CA PRO A 194 17.63 -7.44 -4.00
C PRO A 194 18.16 -6.44 -5.03
N ASP A 195 17.92 -6.72 -6.30
CA ASP A 195 18.36 -5.85 -7.39
C ASP A 195 17.61 -4.51 -7.39
N LEU A 196 16.31 -4.52 -7.07
CA LEU A 196 15.49 -3.31 -7.01
C LEU A 196 15.87 -2.46 -5.79
N ALA A 197 16.12 -3.08 -4.65
CA ALA A 197 16.57 -2.39 -3.45
C ALA A 197 17.94 -1.74 -3.65
N HIS A 198 18.84 -2.41 -4.37
CA HIS A 198 20.15 -1.89 -4.72
C HIS A 198 20.06 -0.70 -5.69
N ILE A 199 19.24 -0.81 -6.72
CA ILE A 199 19.00 0.24 -7.71
C ILE A 199 18.40 1.48 -7.06
N ALA A 200 17.44 1.30 -6.13
CA ALA A 200 16.79 2.41 -5.44
C ALA A 200 17.73 3.15 -4.46
N GLY A 201 18.96 2.64 -4.23
CA GLY A 201 19.90 3.21 -3.26
C GLY A 201 19.36 3.20 -1.82
N LEU A 202 18.36 2.39 -1.59
CA LEU A 202 17.65 2.24 -0.33
C LEU A 202 18.28 1.08 0.44
N ARG A 203 19.41 1.32 1.05
CA ARG A 203 19.83 0.50 2.18
C ARG A 203 18.94 0.82 3.39
N LEU A 204 17.69 0.42 3.33
CA LEU A 204 16.97 0.15 4.56
C LEU A 204 17.71 -1.03 5.19
N SER A 205 18.23 -0.85 6.41
CA SER A 205 18.79 -1.95 7.17
C SER A 205 17.82 -3.13 7.05
N ALA A 206 18.35 -4.30 6.63
CA ALA A 206 17.58 -5.49 6.41
C ALA A 206 16.57 -5.66 7.56
N PRO A 207 15.29 -5.94 7.29
CA PRO A 207 14.36 -6.23 8.35
C PRO A 207 14.97 -7.39 9.14
N GLN A 208 15.28 -7.14 10.41
CA GLN A 208 15.68 -8.24 11.29
C GLN A 208 14.49 -9.18 11.29
N VAL A 209 14.70 -10.39 10.75
CA VAL A 209 13.78 -11.50 10.90
C VAL A 209 13.75 -11.79 12.40
N HIS A 210 12.83 -11.14 13.10
CA HIS A 210 12.54 -11.55 14.46
C HIS A 210 11.88 -12.92 14.33
N ALA A 211 12.65 -13.97 14.62
CA ALA A 211 12.08 -15.24 15.00
C ALA A 211 10.98 -14.93 16.02
N ALA A 212 9.79 -15.45 15.77
CA ALA A 212 8.64 -15.23 16.61
C ALA A 212 9.02 -15.49 18.06
N SER A 213 9.33 -14.46 18.83
CA SER A 213 9.28 -14.52 20.27
C SER A 213 7.81 -14.77 20.59
N ASN A 214 7.54 -15.79 21.37
CA ASN A 214 6.24 -16.11 21.91
C ASN A 214 5.78 -14.97 22.83
N ASP A 215 5.44 -13.84 22.26
CA ASP A 215 4.66 -12.85 22.96
C ASP A 215 3.20 -13.28 22.82
N SER A 216 2.77 -13.94 23.89
CA SER A 216 1.38 -14.09 24.27
C SER A 216 0.77 -12.69 24.39
N ASP A 217 0.39 -12.11 23.26
CA ASP A 217 -0.50 -10.95 23.23
C ASP A 217 -1.85 -11.43 23.77
N THR A 218 -1.99 -11.30 25.08
CA THR A 218 -3.27 -11.27 25.76
C THR A 218 -4.14 -10.23 25.05
N MET A 219 -5.04 -10.72 24.24
CA MET A 219 -6.23 -9.99 23.82
C MET A 219 -7.06 -9.72 25.08
N GLY A 220 -6.66 -8.69 25.80
CA GLY A 220 -7.45 -8.12 26.89
C GLY A 220 -8.71 -7.48 26.31
N GLY A 221 -9.84 -8.09 26.61
CA GLY A 221 -11.15 -7.71 26.17
C GLY A 221 -11.51 -6.25 26.44
N TYR A 222 -12.14 -5.66 25.46
CA TYR A 222 -13.04 -4.53 25.64
C TYR A 222 -14.39 -4.87 25.01
N PHE A 223 -15.09 -5.72 25.71
CA PHE A 223 -16.57 -5.73 25.68
C PHE A 223 -17.01 -5.64 27.14
N ASN A 224 -17.37 -4.46 27.55
CA ASN A 224 -18.33 -4.26 28.62
C ASN A 224 -19.13 -2.99 28.32
N THR A 225 -20.38 -3.25 27.90
CA THR A 225 -21.52 -2.37 28.07
C THR A 225 -21.99 -2.41 29.54
N PRO A 226 -22.75 -1.46 30.04
CA PRO A 226 -24.19 -1.37 29.77
C PRO A 226 -24.59 -0.14 29.00
#